data_386a215ce98755843a914816adf15b7a
#
_entry.id   386a215ce98755843a914816adf15b7a
#
_cell.length_a   1.000
_cell.length_b   1.000
_cell.length_c   1.000
_cell.angle_alpha   90.00
_cell.angle_beta   90.00
_cell.angle_gamma   90.00
#
_symmetry.space_group_name_H-M   'P 1'
#
loop_
_entity.id
_entity.type
_entity.pdbx_description
1 polymer ?
#
loop_
_entity_poly.entity_id
_entity_poly.type
_entity_poly.pdbx_seq_one_letter_code
_entity_poly.pdbx_strand_id
1 'polypeptide(L)'
;MSEQQIKSALYSAVLNKLNAELSELEAKEVLLTNAPVYITSKDHDHADHIEELKNVIIKKVEIKDALKDVKSLFSQPNVPPDSDGKKKNS
;
A
#
# COMPACT_ATOMS: atom_id res chain seq x y z
N MET A 1 25.27 17.75 -0.67
CA MET A 1 24.64 16.46 -0.96
C MET A 1 24.32 16.37 -2.44
N SER A 2 24.65 15.28 -3.06
CA SER A 2 24.41 15.16 -4.48
C SER A 2 22.94 14.88 -4.77
N GLU A 3 22.56 15.12 -6.00
CA GLU A 3 21.20 14.86 -6.44
C GLU A 3 20.83 13.39 -6.26
N GLN A 4 21.80 12.51 -6.53
CA GLN A 4 21.59 11.08 -6.38
C GLN A 4 21.32 10.70 -4.92
N GLN A 5 22.03 11.33 -4.01
CA GLN A 5 21.83 11.06 -2.59
C GLN A 5 20.46 11.54 -2.11
N ILE A 6 20.01 12.68 -2.64
CA ILE A 6 18.71 13.20 -2.29
C ILE A 6 17.61 12.27 -2.80
N LYS A 7 17.75 11.80 -4.03
CA LYS A 7 16.78 10.86 -4.59
C LYS A 7 16.73 9.56 -3.79
N SER A 8 17.89 9.06 -3.41
CA SER A 8 17.96 7.82 -2.64
C SER A 8 17.28 7.98 -1.29
N ALA A 9 17.51 9.11 -0.64
CA ALA A 9 16.90 9.38 0.66
C ALA A 9 15.38 9.51 0.54
N LEU A 10 14.92 10.19 -0.50
CA LEU A 10 13.49 10.34 -0.73
C LEU A 10 12.84 8.99 -1.01
N TYR A 11 13.48 8.19 -1.83
CA TYR A 11 12.97 6.86 -2.15
C TYR A 11 12.80 6.02 -0.89
N SER A 12 13.84 5.99 -0.06
CA SER A 12 13.79 5.22 1.19
C SER A 12 12.70 5.73 2.12
N ALA A 13 12.57 7.05 2.22
CA ALA A 13 11.55 7.64 3.10
C ALA A 13 10.15 7.27 2.64
N VAL A 14 9.88 7.36 1.35
CA VAL A 14 8.58 7.02 0.82
C VAL A 14 8.28 5.54 1.01
N LEU A 15 9.27 4.68 0.72
CA LEU A 15 9.08 3.24 0.91
C LEU A 15 8.78 2.91 2.36
N ASN A 16 9.54 3.50 3.28
CA ASN A 16 9.33 3.23 4.69
C ASN A 16 7.95 3.66 5.14
N LYS A 17 7.51 4.81 4.66
CA LYS A 17 6.18 5.32 5.02
C LYS A 17 5.08 4.39 4.51
N LEU A 18 5.18 4.00 3.24
CA LEU A 18 4.16 3.13 2.66
C LEU A 18 4.16 1.76 3.32
N ASN A 19 5.34 1.22 3.61
CA ASN A 19 5.41 -0.08 4.27
C ASN A 19 4.86 -0.02 5.69
N ALA A 20 5.08 1.08 6.39
CA ALA A 20 4.52 1.24 7.72
C ALA A 20 3.00 1.28 7.68
N GLU A 21 2.45 2.01 6.71
CA GLU A 21 1.00 2.07 6.57
C GLU A 21 0.43 0.72 6.19
N LEU A 22 1.11 0.00 5.32
CA LEU A 22 0.67 -1.34 4.94
C LEU A 22 0.65 -2.28 6.15
N SER A 23 1.68 -2.22 6.98
CA SER A 23 1.74 -3.06 8.17
C SER A 23 0.59 -2.76 9.12
N GLU A 24 0.26 -1.49 9.29
CA GLU A 24 -0.86 -1.10 10.14
C GLU A 24 -2.18 -1.65 9.61
N LEU A 25 -2.34 -1.58 8.29
CA LEU A 25 -3.56 -2.09 7.67
C LEU A 25 -3.66 -3.60 7.79
N GLU A 26 -2.54 -4.29 7.65
CA GLU A 26 -2.53 -5.75 7.79
C GLU A 26 -2.87 -6.17 9.21
N ALA A 27 -2.36 -5.45 10.20
CA ALA A 27 -2.70 -5.74 11.58
C ALA A 27 -4.19 -5.51 11.82
N LYS A 28 -4.73 -4.44 11.28
CA LYS A 28 -6.14 -4.13 11.42
C LYS A 28 -7.01 -5.19 10.74
N GLU A 29 -6.56 -5.63 9.57
CA GLU A 29 -7.28 -6.69 8.85
C GLU A 29 -7.35 -7.97 9.68
N VAL A 30 -6.25 -8.34 10.32
CA VAL A 30 -6.22 -9.53 11.15
C VAL A 30 -7.20 -9.39 12.30
N LEU A 31 -7.21 -8.23 12.95
CA LEU A 31 -8.14 -7.98 14.03
C LEU A 31 -9.59 -8.10 13.57
N LEU A 32 -9.89 -7.50 12.43
CA LEU A 32 -11.27 -7.48 11.93
C LEU A 32 -11.74 -8.87 11.50
N THR A 33 -10.83 -9.67 10.95
CA THR A 33 -11.21 -10.99 10.47
C THR A 33 -11.21 -12.06 11.55
N ASN A 34 -10.49 -11.82 12.66
CA ASN A 34 -10.34 -12.82 13.71
C ASN A 34 -10.98 -12.40 15.03
N ALA A 35 -11.92 -11.50 14.98
CA ALA A 35 -12.55 -11.01 16.18
C ALA A 35 -14.05 -11.30 16.18
N PRO A 36 -14.45 -12.57 16.19
CA PRO A 36 -15.88 -12.88 16.16
C PRO A 36 -16.64 -12.32 17.35
N VAL A 37 -15.94 -12.06 18.44
CA VAL A 37 -16.58 -11.48 19.62
C VAL A 37 -17.14 -10.10 19.31
N TYR A 38 -16.54 -9.37 18.40
CA TYR A 38 -17.07 -8.07 18.01
C TYR A 38 -18.39 -8.23 17.27
N ILE A 39 -18.47 -9.28 16.47
CA ILE A 39 -19.65 -9.49 15.66
C ILE A 39 -20.85 -9.92 16.52
N THR A 40 -20.56 -10.61 17.61
CA THR A 40 -21.63 -11.06 18.49
C THR A 40 -22.02 -10.04 19.55
N SER A 41 -21.30 -8.94 19.63
CA SER A 41 -21.64 -7.90 20.58
C SER A 41 -22.95 -7.22 20.18
N LYS A 42 -23.77 -6.95 21.16
CA LYS A 42 -25.05 -6.28 20.89
C LYS A 42 -24.84 -4.86 20.40
N ASP A 43 -23.77 -4.24 20.82
CA ASP A 43 -23.50 -2.85 20.48
C ASP A 43 -22.73 -2.71 19.19
N HIS A 44 -22.33 -3.81 18.60
CA HIS A 44 -21.54 -3.76 17.39
C HIS A 44 -22.44 -3.95 16.16
N ASP A 45 -22.29 -3.05 15.22
CA ASP A 45 -23.06 -3.09 13.97
C ASP A 45 -22.30 -3.90 12.94
N HIS A 46 -22.89 -4.98 12.46
CA HIS A 46 -22.26 -5.81 11.43
C HIS A 46 -21.96 -5.00 10.17
N ALA A 47 -22.85 -4.06 9.83
CA ALA A 47 -22.64 -3.24 8.65
C ALA A 47 -21.39 -2.39 8.80
N ASP A 48 -21.16 -1.83 9.98
CA ASP A 48 -19.95 -1.06 10.25
C ASP A 48 -18.72 -1.92 10.16
N HIS A 49 -18.81 -3.13 10.70
CA HIS A 49 -17.68 -4.05 10.67
C HIS A 49 -17.30 -4.41 9.22
N ILE A 50 -18.30 -4.70 8.42
CA ILE A 50 -18.12 -5.04 7.01
C ILE A 50 -17.51 -3.86 6.26
N GLU A 51 -18.05 -2.67 6.51
CA GLU A 51 -17.56 -1.47 5.85
C GLU A 51 -16.11 -1.20 6.21
N GLU A 52 -15.76 -1.37 7.48
CA GLU A 52 -14.40 -1.14 7.93
C GLU A 52 -13.43 -2.13 7.28
N LEU A 53 -13.81 -3.40 7.23
CA LEU A 53 -12.97 -4.41 6.61
C LEU A 53 -12.80 -4.12 5.12
N LYS A 54 -13.89 -3.74 4.45
CA LYS A 54 -13.82 -3.39 3.04
C LYS A 54 -12.83 -2.26 2.81
N ASN A 55 -12.90 -1.23 3.64
CA ASN A 55 -12.02 -0.08 3.50
C ASN A 55 -10.57 -0.44 3.72
N VAL A 56 -10.30 -1.33 4.67
CA VAL A 56 -8.93 -1.80 4.90
C VAL A 56 -8.41 -2.52 3.66
N ILE A 57 -9.21 -3.38 3.07
CA ILE A 57 -8.79 -4.14 1.90
C ILE A 57 -8.50 -3.20 0.72
N ILE A 58 -9.36 -2.23 0.48
CA ILE A 58 -9.16 -1.27 -0.59
C ILE A 58 -7.89 -0.47 -0.36
N LYS A 59 -7.69 -0.02 0.86
CA LYS A 59 -6.51 0.78 1.18
C LYS A 59 -5.24 -0.02 0.99
N LYS A 60 -5.25 -1.30 1.35
CA LYS A 60 -4.10 -2.16 1.14
C LYS A 60 -3.73 -2.25 -0.33
N VAL A 61 -4.73 -2.42 -1.18
CA VAL A 61 -4.48 -2.49 -2.62
C VAL A 61 -3.87 -1.18 -3.11
N GLU A 62 -4.41 -0.05 -2.66
CA GLU A 62 -3.89 1.25 -3.04
C GLU A 62 -2.42 1.41 -2.65
N ILE A 63 -2.08 0.98 -1.44
CA ILE A 63 -0.70 1.12 -0.98
C ILE A 63 0.23 0.19 -1.74
N LYS A 64 -0.20 -1.03 -2.02
CA LYS A 64 0.61 -1.95 -2.81
C LYS A 64 0.86 -1.41 -4.22
N ASP A 65 -0.15 -0.80 -4.82
CA ASP A 65 0.01 -0.17 -6.12
C ASP A 65 0.96 1.00 -6.04
N ALA A 66 0.84 1.80 -4.98
CA ALA A 66 1.75 2.92 -4.78
C ALA A 66 3.19 2.44 -4.62
N LEU A 67 3.40 1.34 -3.93
CA LEU A 67 4.74 0.78 -3.77
C LEU A 67 5.33 0.38 -5.11
N LYS A 68 4.52 -0.23 -5.96
CA LYS A 68 4.98 -0.57 -7.30
C LYS A 68 5.35 0.67 -8.10
N ASP A 69 4.51 1.70 -8.02
CA ASP A 69 4.75 2.93 -8.75
C ASP A 69 6.03 3.60 -8.28
N VAL A 70 6.25 3.63 -6.98
CA VAL A 70 7.45 4.26 -6.43
C VAL A 70 8.68 3.52 -6.90
N LYS A 71 8.66 2.20 -6.84
CA LYS A 71 9.81 1.41 -7.28
C LYS A 71 10.10 1.64 -8.75
N SER A 72 9.06 1.68 -9.57
CA SER A 72 9.23 1.92 -10.98
C SER A 72 9.78 3.30 -11.25
N LEU A 73 9.24 4.29 -10.54
CA LEU A 73 9.62 5.68 -10.73
C LEU A 73 11.10 5.91 -10.43
N PHE A 74 11.60 5.31 -9.37
CA PHE A 74 12.98 5.56 -8.95
C PHE A 74 13.99 4.58 -9.52
N SER A 75 13.54 3.48 -10.10
CA SER A 75 14.46 2.49 -10.63
C SER A 75 14.70 2.64 -12.13
N GLN A 76 14.04 3.57 -12.78
CA GLN A 76 14.21 3.78 -14.21
C GLN A 76 14.53 5.23 -14.52
N PRO A 77 15.65 5.71 -14.04
CA PRO A 77 15.95 7.15 -14.17
C PRO A 77 16.10 7.63 -15.60
N ASN A 78 16.57 6.78 -16.49
CA ASN A 78 16.91 7.21 -17.84
C ASN A 78 16.17 6.47 -18.94
N VAL A 79 15.22 5.66 -18.58
CA VAL A 79 14.51 4.85 -19.56
C VAL A 79 13.09 5.36 -19.71
N PRO A 80 12.66 5.69 -20.94
CA PRO A 80 11.29 6.12 -21.14
C PRO A 80 10.31 5.03 -20.74
N PRO A 81 9.20 5.39 -20.12
CA PRO A 81 8.24 4.38 -19.66
C PRO A 81 7.68 3.53 -20.80
N ASP A 82 7.52 4.13 -21.95
CA ASP A 82 6.92 3.41 -23.05
C ASP A 82 7.85 2.42 -23.73
N SER A 83 9.10 2.44 -23.37
CA SER A 83 10.04 1.49 -23.95
C SER A 83 9.88 0.10 -23.38
N ASP A 84 9.04 0.00 -22.44
CA ASP A 84 8.79 -1.30 -21.88
C ASP A 84 7.70 -2.02 -22.60
N GLY A 85 7.61 -1.79 -23.11
CA GLY A 85 6.77 -2.45 -23.44
C GLY A 85 5.62 -2.49 -23.52
N LYS A 86 5.88 -1.92 -23.39
CA LYS A 86 5.19 -2.09 -23.57
C LYS A 86 4.80 -2.71 -23.82
N LYS A 87 5.42 -2.60 -23.76
CA LYS A 87 5.50 -3.11 -24.10
C LYS A 87 5.13 -3.78 -24.16
N LYS A 88 5.20 -3.84 -24.12
CA LYS A 88 5.14 -4.37 -24.45
C LYS A 88 4.82 -4.90 -24.61
N ASN A 89 4.91 -4.82 -24.68
CA ASN A 89 4.87 -5.14 -25.17
C ASN A 89 4.83 -5.39 -25.33
N SER A 90 5.05 -5.23 -25.20
CA SER A 90 5.23 -5.33 -25.73
C SER A 90 5.25 -5.66 -25.91
#